data_bcabd5f89d03702aead756865d67a76d
#
_entry.id   bcabd5f89d03702aead756865d67a76d
#
_cell.length_a   1.000
_cell.length_b   1.000
_cell.length_c   1.000
_cell.angle_alpha   90.00
_cell.angle_beta   90.00
_cell.angle_gamma   90.00
#
_symmetry.space_group_name_H-M   'P 1'
#
loop_
_entity.id
_entity.type
_entity.pdbx_description
1 polymer ?
#
loop_
_entity_poly.entity_id
_entity_poly.type
_entity_poly.pdbx_seq_one_letter_code
_entity_poly.pdbx_strand_id
1 'polypeptide(L)'
;MGSQSDWAVMRRSAETLKALGVGYDARIVSAHRTPDRLVAFAKGAKRGGFKVVIAGAGGAAHLPGMTAAFTTLPVFGVPVPSKALSGQDSLLSIVQMPAGVPVGALAIGEAGAVNAALLACAVLALSD
;
A
#
# COMPACT_ATOMS: atom_id res chain seq x y z
N MET A 1 3.83 0.07 4.88
CA MET A 1 3.55 -1.30 5.37
C MET A 1 3.27 -1.27 6.86
N GLY A 2 2.48 -2.24 7.33
CA GLY A 2 2.01 -2.24 8.72
C GLY A 2 3.00 -2.78 9.74
N SER A 3 4.02 -3.51 9.31
CA SER A 3 4.98 -4.15 10.20
C SER A 3 6.29 -4.41 9.47
N GLN A 4 7.38 -4.55 10.23
CA GLN A 4 8.70 -4.91 9.69
C GLN A 4 8.66 -6.25 8.95
N SER A 5 7.83 -7.20 9.40
CA SER A 5 7.69 -8.50 8.74
C SER A 5 7.12 -8.43 7.33
N ASP A 6 6.43 -7.35 6.98
CA ASP A 6 5.90 -7.15 5.62
C ASP A 6 7.01 -6.79 4.62
N TRP A 7 8.18 -6.40 5.08
CA TRP A 7 9.27 -5.96 4.22
C TRP A 7 9.76 -7.05 3.26
N ALA A 8 9.73 -8.31 3.68
CA ALA A 8 10.11 -9.43 2.82
C ALA A 8 9.33 -9.44 1.49
N VAL A 9 8.06 -9.03 1.52
CA VAL A 9 7.20 -8.87 0.34
C VAL A 9 7.33 -7.46 -0.24
N MET A 10 7.20 -6.43 0.58
CA MET A 10 7.11 -5.05 0.12
C MET A 10 8.42 -4.50 -0.45
N ARG A 11 9.56 -5.07 -0.10
CA ARG A 11 10.83 -4.71 -0.74
C ARG A 11 10.80 -4.87 -2.25
N ARG A 12 9.95 -5.75 -2.78
CA ARG A 12 9.79 -5.91 -4.24
C ARG A 12 9.22 -4.67 -4.90
N SER A 13 8.32 -3.96 -4.23
CA SER A 13 7.87 -2.64 -4.70
C SER A 13 9.03 -1.64 -4.75
N ALA A 14 9.81 -1.57 -3.68
CA ALA A 14 10.95 -0.65 -3.59
C ALA A 14 12.01 -0.95 -4.66
N GLU A 15 12.37 -2.21 -4.84
CA GLU A 15 13.33 -2.65 -5.86
C GLU A 15 12.85 -2.28 -7.28
N THR A 16 11.57 -2.48 -7.57
CA THR A 16 10.97 -2.15 -8.86
C THR A 16 10.98 -0.64 -9.10
N LEU A 17 10.59 0.16 -8.13
CA LEU A 17 10.63 1.63 -8.23
C LEU A 17 12.05 2.13 -8.46
N LYS A 18 13.01 1.58 -7.70
CA LYS A 18 14.42 1.93 -7.86
C LYS A 18 14.94 1.60 -9.25
N ALA A 19 14.62 0.41 -9.76
CA ALA A 19 15.04 -0.02 -11.10
C ALA A 19 14.51 0.89 -12.21
N LEU A 20 13.32 1.47 -12.00
CA LEU A 20 12.68 2.39 -12.94
C LEU A 20 13.02 3.87 -12.68
N GLY A 21 13.91 4.15 -11.74
CA GLY A 21 14.36 5.52 -11.44
C GLY A 21 13.31 6.38 -10.74
N VAL A 22 12.33 5.77 -10.08
CA VAL A 22 11.28 6.49 -9.37
C VAL A 22 11.63 6.62 -7.88
N GLY A 23 11.62 7.86 -7.38
CA GLY A 23 11.86 8.14 -5.96
C GLY A 23 10.74 7.61 -5.07
N TYR A 24 11.10 7.07 -3.93
CA TYR A 24 10.13 6.51 -2.98
C TYR A 24 10.61 6.66 -1.53
N ASP A 25 9.66 6.59 -0.61
CA ASP A 25 9.88 6.45 0.82
C ASP A 25 9.26 5.15 1.30
N ALA A 26 10.00 4.36 2.08
CA ALA A 26 9.48 3.15 2.72
C ALA A 26 9.32 3.39 4.23
N ARG A 27 8.10 3.24 4.74
CA ARG A 27 7.78 3.52 6.14
C ARG A 27 6.96 2.39 6.75
N ILE A 28 7.15 2.17 8.05
CA ILE A 28 6.26 1.33 8.85
C ILE A 28 5.22 2.24 9.50
N VAL A 29 3.95 2.01 9.13
CA VAL A 29 2.79 2.71 9.67
C VAL A 29 1.73 1.67 9.94
N SER A 30 1.39 1.43 11.20
CA SER A 30 0.42 0.41 11.57
C SER A 30 -0.95 1.05 11.86
N ALA A 31 -1.98 0.56 11.18
CA ALA A 31 -3.35 1.01 11.42
C ALA A 31 -3.82 0.72 12.85
N HIS A 32 -3.37 -0.41 13.42
CA HIS A 32 -3.82 -0.85 14.74
C HIS A 32 -2.91 -0.39 15.88
N ARG A 33 -1.58 -0.36 15.64
CA ARG A 33 -0.61 -0.06 16.71
C ARG A 33 -0.23 1.41 16.76
N THR A 34 -0.26 2.10 15.62
CA THR A 34 0.07 3.52 15.52
C THR A 34 -0.98 4.29 14.70
N PRO A 35 -2.26 4.30 15.14
CA PRO A 35 -3.33 4.91 14.36
C PRO A 35 -3.14 6.40 14.13
N ASP A 36 -2.63 7.16 15.10
CA ASP A 36 -2.36 8.59 14.94
C ASP A 36 -1.29 8.86 13.88
N ARG A 37 -0.28 8.00 13.81
CA ARG A 37 0.76 8.08 12.78
C ARG A 37 0.17 7.83 11.39
N LEU A 38 -0.75 6.87 11.28
CA LEU A 38 -1.47 6.62 10.03
C LEU A 38 -2.24 7.86 9.58
N VAL A 39 -3.02 8.45 10.47
CA VAL A 39 -3.83 9.63 10.14
C VAL A 39 -2.94 10.79 9.69
N ALA A 40 -1.87 11.07 10.42
CA ALA A 40 -0.92 12.14 10.09
C ALA A 40 -0.25 11.89 8.72
N PHE A 41 0.20 10.65 8.48
CA PHE A 41 0.81 10.27 7.20
C PHE A 41 -0.18 10.45 6.03
N ALA A 42 -1.36 9.86 6.13
CA ALA A 42 -2.33 9.88 5.04
C ALA A 42 -2.81 11.30 4.72
N LYS A 43 -3.14 12.09 5.74
CA LYS A 43 -3.57 13.48 5.56
C LYS A 43 -2.45 14.37 5.00
N GLY A 44 -1.21 14.10 5.36
CA GLY A 44 -0.05 14.90 4.94
C GLY A 44 0.59 14.46 3.62
N ALA A 45 0.26 13.27 3.10
CA ALA A 45 0.98 12.66 1.99
C ALA A 45 0.97 13.54 0.72
N LYS A 46 -0.18 14.03 0.33
CA LYS A 46 -0.31 14.88 -0.88
C LYS A 46 0.49 16.18 -0.74
N ARG A 47 0.38 16.86 0.39
CA ARG A 47 1.12 18.09 0.67
C ARG A 47 2.62 17.83 0.77
N GLY A 48 3.02 16.62 1.23
CA GLY A 48 4.41 16.18 1.28
C GLY A 48 5.02 15.84 -0.07
N GLY A 49 4.26 15.95 -1.17
CA GLY A 49 4.75 15.72 -2.52
C GLY A 49 4.58 14.32 -3.05
N PHE A 50 3.98 13.42 -2.28
CA PHE A 50 3.67 12.08 -2.77
C PHE A 50 2.55 12.11 -3.80
N LYS A 51 2.62 11.23 -4.78
CA LYS A 51 1.64 11.11 -5.87
C LYS A 51 0.81 9.84 -5.78
N VAL A 52 1.39 8.78 -5.23
CA VAL A 52 0.77 7.45 -5.07
C VAL A 52 1.21 6.87 -3.74
N VAL A 53 0.34 6.13 -3.10
CA VAL A 53 0.66 5.34 -1.92
C VAL A 53 0.52 3.85 -2.24
N ILE A 54 1.54 3.08 -1.93
CA ILE A 54 1.49 1.62 -1.98
C ILE A 54 1.47 1.13 -0.53
N ALA A 55 0.41 0.44 -0.15
CA ALA A 55 0.22 -0.01 1.22
C ALA A 55 0.14 -1.54 1.28
N GLY A 56 1.10 -2.16 1.94
CA GLY A 56 1.13 -3.60 2.18
C GLY A 56 0.73 -3.94 3.61
N ALA A 57 -0.11 -4.94 3.77
CA ALA A 57 -0.56 -5.39 5.08
C ALA A 57 -1.02 -6.85 5.02
N GLY A 58 -0.90 -7.55 6.16
CA GLY A 58 -1.30 -8.94 6.29
C GLY A 58 -2.33 -9.16 7.40
N GLY A 59 -3.04 -10.28 7.33
CA GLY A 59 -4.10 -10.61 8.27
C GLY A 59 -5.30 -9.69 8.15
N ALA A 60 -5.72 -9.05 9.22
CA ALA A 60 -6.69 -7.95 9.22
C ALA A 60 -6.02 -6.72 8.59
N ALA A 61 -5.90 -6.71 7.28
CA ALA A 61 -5.10 -5.79 6.49
C ALA A 61 -5.83 -4.46 6.25
N HIS A 62 -6.05 -3.70 7.32
CA HIS A 62 -6.85 -2.47 7.28
C HIS A 62 -6.06 -1.24 6.80
N LEU A 63 -4.74 -1.32 6.74
CA LEU A 63 -3.87 -0.17 6.41
C LEU A 63 -4.22 0.48 5.06
N PRO A 64 -4.39 -0.28 3.96
CA PRO A 64 -4.71 0.35 2.67
C PRO A 64 -6.02 1.12 2.69
N GLY A 65 -7.09 0.50 3.19
CA GLY A 65 -8.42 1.14 3.27
C GLY A 65 -8.43 2.35 4.19
N MET A 66 -7.79 2.26 5.34
CA MET A 66 -7.68 3.38 6.27
C MET A 66 -6.84 4.52 5.69
N THR A 67 -5.77 4.21 4.97
CA THR A 67 -5.00 5.23 4.26
C THR A 67 -5.87 5.93 3.21
N ALA A 68 -6.60 5.17 2.40
CA ALA A 68 -7.48 5.72 1.37
C ALA A 68 -8.60 6.59 1.94
N ALA A 69 -9.04 6.31 3.17
CA ALA A 69 -10.06 7.11 3.85
C ALA A 69 -9.57 8.53 4.19
N PHE A 70 -8.27 8.75 4.29
CA PHE A 70 -7.68 10.03 4.71
C PHE A 70 -6.90 10.76 3.60
N THR A 71 -6.86 10.22 2.38
CA THR A 71 -6.16 10.87 1.27
C THR A 71 -6.94 10.76 -0.03
N THR A 72 -6.75 11.73 -0.91
CA THR A 72 -7.27 11.68 -2.28
C THR A 72 -6.25 11.11 -3.28
N LEU A 73 -5.06 10.76 -2.83
CA LEU A 73 -4.06 10.10 -3.67
C LEU A 73 -4.52 8.68 -4.03
N PRO A 74 -4.11 8.17 -5.20
CA PRO A 74 -4.29 6.75 -5.51
C PRO A 74 -3.61 5.89 -4.45
N VAL A 75 -4.34 4.89 -3.93
CA VAL A 75 -3.82 3.91 -2.97
C VAL A 75 -3.90 2.53 -3.59
N PHE A 76 -2.76 1.86 -3.69
CA PHE A 76 -2.65 0.47 -4.14
C PHE A 76 -2.35 -0.43 -2.95
N GLY A 77 -3.20 -1.41 -2.72
CA GLY A 77 -3.08 -2.34 -1.61
C GLY A 77 -2.43 -3.65 -2.04
N VAL A 78 -1.45 -4.10 -1.27
CA VAL A 78 -0.77 -5.37 -1.49
C VAL A 78 -1.11 -6.30 -0.33
N PRO A 79 -1.86 -7.39 -0.60
CA PRO A 79 -2.11 -8.39 0.43
C PRO A 79 -0.83 -9.18 0.73
N VAL A 80 -0.37 -9.11 1.97
CA VAL A 80 0.80 -9.86 2.42
C VAL A 80 0.34 -11.23 2.90
N PRO A 81 1.00 -12.33 2.51
CA PRO A 81 0.63 -13.67 2.96
C PRO A 81 0.60 -13.76 4.49
N SER A 82 -0.37 -14.49 5.01
CA SER A 82 -0.57 -14.75 6.42
C SER A 82 -0.47 -16.24 6.72
N LYS A 83 -0.12 -16.61 7.96
CA LYS A 83 0.06 -18.02 8.34
C LYS A 83 -1.27 -18.78 8.38
N ALA A 84 -2.31 -18.16 8.95
CA ALA A 84 -3.58 -18.86 9.18
C ALA A 84 -4.38 -19.09 7.89
N LEU A 85 -4.45 -18.09 6.99
CA LEU A 85 -5.32 -18.13 5.82
C LEU A 85 -4.58 -17.85 4.50
N SER A 86 -3.26 -17.96 4.51
CA SER A 86 -2.40 -17.87 3.30
C SER A 86 -2.57 -16.58 2.50
N GLY A 87 -2.95 -15.50 3.16
CA GLY A 87 -3.16 -14.20 2.52
C GLY A 87 -4.58 -13.94 2.04
N GLN A 88 -5.48 -14.91 2.10
CA GLN A 88 -6.88 -14.71 1.72
C GLN A 88 -7.56 -13.69 2.64
N ASP A 89 -7.28 -13.73 3.94
CA ASP A 89 -7.73 -12.75 4.92
C ASP A 89 -7.19 -11.35 4.60
N SER A 90 -5.93 -11.26 4.20
CA SER A 90 -5.33 -10.00 3.76
C SER A 90 -6.04 -9.45 2.52
N LEU A 91 -6.24 -10.29 1.51
CA LEU A 91 -6.91 -9.90 0.28
C LEU A 91 -8.35 -9.41 0.54
N LEU A 92 -9.13 -10.18 1.29
CA LEU A 92 -10.52 -9.81 1.57
C LEU A 92 -10.63 -8.55 2.43
N SER A 93 -9.66 -8.29 3.31
CA SER A 93 -9.60 -7.05 4.08
C SER A 93 -9.33 -5.82 3.20
N ILE A 94 -8.66 -5.98 2.07
CA ILE A 94 -8.23 -4.89 1.20
C ILE A 94 -9.23 -4.66 0.05
N VAL A 95 -9.79 -5.72 -0.53
CA VAL A 95 -10.53 -5.63 -1.79
C VAL A 95 -11.96 -5.14 -1.65
N GLN A 96 -12.67 -5.47 -0.56
CA GLN A 96 -14.09 -5.14 -0.37
C GLN A 96 -14.31 -3.75 0.23
N MET A 97 -13.80 -2.72 -0.43
CA MET A 97 -13.97 -1.35 0.02
C MET A 97 -15.37 -0.81 -0.32
N PRO A 98 -15.93 0.04 0.57
CA PRO A 98 -17.20 0.68 0.30
C PRO A 98 -17.09 1.71 -0.82
N ALA A 99 -18.21 1.98 -1.49
CA ALA A 99 -18.27 3.04 -2.50
C ALA A 99 -17.84 4.38 -1.89
N GLY A 100 -16.99 5.10 -2.61
CA GLY A 100 -16.45 6.39 -2.17
C GLY A 100 -15.06 6.33 -1.55
N VAL A 101 -14.59 5.14 -1.15
CA VAL A 101 -13.24 4.95 -0.60
C VAL A 101 -12.52 3.84 -1.39
N PRO A 102 -11.96 4.16 -2.57
CA PRO A 102 -11.37 3.13 -3.43
C PRO A 102 -9.95 2.76 -3.02
N VAL A 103 -9.65 1.47 -3.13
CA VAL A 103 -8.28 0.93 -3.06
C VAL A 103 -8.09 -0.02 -4.25
N GLY A 104 -7.03 0.19 -5.02
CA GLY A 104 -6.64 -0.75 -6.06
C GLY A 104 -5.92 -1.95 -5.46
N ALA A 105 -6.60 -3.08 -5.33
CA ALA A 105 -6.01 -4.29 -4.76
C ALA A 105 -5.20 -5.06 -5.80
N LEU A 106 -3.98 -5.45 -5.46
CA LEU A 106 -3.09 -6.24 -6.31
C LEU A 106 -3.06 -7.70 -5.83
N ALA A 107 -2.26 -8.51 -6.50
CA ALA A 107 -2.11 -9.92 -6.16
C ALA A 107 -1.51 -10.13 -4.77
N ILE A 108 -1.79 -11.27 -4.16
CA ILE A 108 -1.19 -11.66 -2.87
C ILE A 108 0.32 -11.87 -3.06
N GLY A 109 1.12 -11.28 -2.18
CA GLY A 109 2.54 -11.53 -2.10
C GLY A 109 3.41 -10.70 -3.05
N GLU A 110 4.56 -11.24 -3.42
CA GLU A 110 5.60 -10.53 -4.16
C GLU A 110 5.14 -10.03 -5.54
N ALA A 111 4.35 -10.82 -6.24
CA ALA A 111 3.80 -10.42 -7.54
C ALA A 111 2.93 -9.16 -7.41
N GLY A 112 2.12 -9.08 -6.36
CA GLY A 112 1.32 -7.90 -6.07
C GLY A 112 2.16 -6.68 -5.73
N ALA A 113 3.25 -6.87 -4.98
CA ALA A 113 4.18 -5.79 -4.65
C ALA A 113 4.85 -5.22 -5.90
N VAL A 114 5.31 -6.07 -6.82
CA VAL A 114 5.89 -5.65 -8.10
C VAL A 114 4.85 -4.90 -8.94
N ASN A 115 3.67 -5.47 -9.09
CA ASN A 115 2.60 -4.89 -9.91
C ASN A 115 2.09 -3.55 -9.34
N ALA A 116 2.06 -3.41 -8.02
CA ALA A 116 1.72 -2.13 -7.40
C ALA A 116 2.72 -1.03 -7.80
N ALA A 117 4.01 -1.35 -7.80
CA ALA A 117 5.03 -0.41 -8.23
C ALA A 117 4.91 -0.06 -9.72
N LEU A 118 4.68 -1.07 -10.58
CA LEU A 118 4.48 -0.84 -12.01
C LEU A 118 3.25 0.03 -12.27
N LEU A 119 2.16 -0.22 -11.56
CA LEU A 119 0.94 0.56 -11.71
C LEU A 119 1.12 1.99 -11.20
N ALA A 120 1.85 2.17 -10.09
CA ALA A 120 2.23 3.50 -9.62
C ALA A 120 3.04 4.27 -10.67
N CYS A 121 4.00 3.61 -11.32
CA CYS A 121 4.78 4.21 -12.40
C CYS A 121 3.88 4.59 -13.59
N ALA A 122 2.92 3.75 -13.93
CA ALA A 122 1.96 4.04 -15.01
C ALA A 122 1.11 5.29 -14.68
N VAL A 123 0.68 5.44 -13.44
CA VAL A 123 -0.04 6.65 -13.00
C VAL A 123 0.85 7.89 -13.11
N LEU A 124 2.10 7.81 -12.65
CA LEU A 124 3.05 8.92 -12.73
C LEU A 124 3.33 9.32 -14.19
N ALA A 125 3.39 8.36 -15.09
CA ALA A 125 3.66 8.59 -16.50
C ALA A 125 2.55 9.38 -17.23
N LEU A 126 1.35 9.47 -16.66
CA LEU A 126 0.25 10.23 -17.25
C LEU A 126 0.53 11.74 -17.29
N SER A 127 1.36 12.24 -16.40
CA SER A 127 1.68 13.67 -16.30
C SER A 127 3.17 13.98 -16.51
N ASP A 128 3.93 12.99 -16.96
CA ASP A 128 5.39 13.14 -17.06
C ASP A 128 5.92 12.89 -18.49
#